data_a67f4e63a5fafc74fcb40f8cb2d04383
#
_entry.id   a67f4e63a5fafc74fcb40f8cb2d04383
#
_cell.length_a   1.000
_cell.length_b   1.000
_cell.length_c   1.000
_cell.angle_alpha   90.00
_cell.angle_beta   90.00
_cell.angle_gamma   90.00
#
_symmetry.space_group_name_H-M   'P 1'
#
loop_
_entity.id
_entity.type
_entity.pdbx_description
1 polymer ?
#
loop_
_entity_poly.entity_id
_entity_poly.type
_entity_poly.pdbx_seq_one_letter_code
_entity_poly.pdbx_strand_id
1 'polypeptide(L)'
;MVGKTTLDRYMTTPGEMEEIPIDERTDHFKILTRYVLPRPTRKRLRYKGERRVVHSADVGGEDRFWNLWIDDMVARQCEYVVFMFDDRAFAGQGIDQIGGFRFLVDSLIRRQYRYRNVKSWWKGKKYSPRLVLLVANKADRFFDKKAAQLWQEGRIGEHKIFDPFRDDLIRLQKAGIPTQRNFMATRIGWNVEQALMDMIDY
;
A
#
# COMPACT_ATOMS: atom_id res chain seq x y z
N MET A 1 -6.53 -10.65 9.38
CA MET A 1 -5.51 -9.56 9.24
C MET A 1 -4.88 -9.64 7.86
N VAL A 2 -4.63 -8.52 7.20
CA VAL A 2 -4.08 -8.48 5.82
C VAL A 2 -2.56 -8.53 5.74
N GLY A 3 -1.85 -8.57 6.88
CA GLY A 3 -0.38 -8.73 6.95
C GLY A 3 0.43 -7.44 6.99
N LYS A 4 -0.15 -6.31 7.37
CA LYS A 4 0.60 -5.03 7.55
C LYS A 4 1.70 -5.15 8.61
N THR A 5 1.35 -5.65 9.80
CA THR A 5 2.32 -5.90 10.89
C THR A 5 3.39 -6.91 10.47
N THR A 6 3.01 -7.93 9.65
CA THR A 6 3.97 -8.89 9.09
C THR A 6 4.94 -8.20 8.13
N LEU A 7 4.44 -7.29 7.29
CA LEU A 7 5.28 -6.50 6.40
C LEU A 7 6.27 -5.64 7.20
N ASP A 8 5.80 -4.97 8.24
CA ASP A 8 6.66 -4.15 9.11
C ASP A 8 7.78 -4.99 9.75
N ARG A 9 7.43 -6.12 10.34
CA ARG A 9 8.42 -7.04 10.91
C ARG A 9 9.41 -7.56 9.89
N TYR A 10 8.94 -7.96 8.71
CA TYR A 10 9.82 -8.39 7.62
C TYR A 10 10.85 -7.32 7.26
N MET A 11 10.44 -6.06 7.21
CA MET A 11 11.30 -4.94 6.83
C MET A 11 12.24 -4.51 7.95
N THR A 12 11.87 -4.68 9.22
CA THR A 12 12.68 -4.25 10.39
C THR A 12 13.64 -5.32 10.86
N THR A 13 13.26 -6.58 10.77
CA THR A 13 14.05 -7.75 11.23
C THR A 13 14.07 -8.84 10.15
N PRO A 14 14.77 -8.62 9.02
CA PRO A 14 14.87 -9.62 7.97
C PRO A 14 15.57 -10.89 8.51
N GLY A 15 14.88 -12.02 8.45
CA GLY A 15 15.42 -13.32 8.91
C GLY A 15 14.85 -13.84 10.22
N GLU A 16 14.16 -13.04 11.02
CA GLU A 16 13.52 -13.47 12.28
C GLU A 16 12.02 -13.78 12.14
N MET A 17 11.62 -14.31 10.99
CA MET A 17 10.20 -14.49 10.64
C MET A 17 9.57 -15.78 11.23
N GLU A 18 10.31 -16.56 12.01
CA GLU A 18 9.87 -17.91 12.37
C GLU A 18 8.66 -17.99 13.31
N GLU A 19 8.33 -16.92 14.07
CA GLU A 19 7.20 -16.97 15.02
C GLU A 19 6.38 -15.68 15.08
N ILE A 20 5.65 -15.36 14.01
CA ILE A 20 4.65 -14.29 14.11
C ILE A 20 3.32 -14.90 14.56
N PRO A 21 2.77 -14.50 15.72
CA PRO A 21 1.44 -14.94 16.13
C PRO A 21 0.40 -14.61 15.07
N ILE A 22 -0.41 -15.60 14.70
CA ILE A 22 -1.37 -15.48 13.57
C ILE A 22 -2.47 -14.46 13.86
N ASP A 23 -2.70 -14.08 15.11
CA ASP A 23 -3.84 -13.29 15.58
C ASP A 23 -3.49 -11.94 16.19
N GLU A 24 -2.29 -11.43 16.00
CA GLU A 24 -1.93 -10.10 16.52
C GLU A 24 -2.70 -9.01 15.75
N ARG A 25 -3.70 -8.41 16.41
CA ARG A 25 -4.44 -7.26 15.89
C ARG A 25 -3.77 -5.97 16.31
N THR A 26 -3.66 -5.04 15.38
CA THR A 26 -3.22 -3.67 15.70
C THR A 26 -4.43 -2.90 16.20
N ASP A 27 -4.54 -2.76 17.52
CA ASP A 27 -5.66 -2.07 18.17
C ASP A 27 -5.42 -0.56 18.34
N HIS A 28 -4.23 -0.09 18.00
CA HIS A 28 -3.84 1.31 18.14
C HIS A 28 -2.89 1.74 17.04
N PHE A 29 -2.74 3.04 16.87
CA PHE A 29 -1.79 3.64 15.97
C PHE A 29 -0.37 3.40 16.45
N LYS A 30 0.44 2.71 15.66
CA LYS A 30 1.84 2.45 15.95
C LYS A 30 2.71 3.12 14.89
N ILE A 31 3.55 4.04 15.31
CA ILE A 31 4.59 4.60 14.44
C ILE A 31 5.67 3.53 14.28
N LEU A 32 5.87 3.11 13.05
CA LEU A 32 6.84 2.09 12.74
C LEU A 32 8.24 2.68 12.64
N THR A 33 9.21 1.86 13.00
CA THR A 33 10.62 2.20 13.00
C THR A 33 11.14 2.49 11.59
N ARG A 34 12.24 3.22 11.51
CA ARG A 34 12.99 3.43 10.29
C ARG A 34 13.55 2.12 9.76
N TYR A 35 13.27 1.78 8.53
CA TYR A 35 13.99 0.74 7.83
C TYR A 35 14.60 1.26 6.53
N VAL A 36 15.67 0.62 6.11
CA VAL A 36 16.43 1.01 4.93
C VAL A 36 16.08 0.04 3.82
N LEU A 37 15.52 0.56 2.74
CA LEU A 37 15.27 -0.25 1.56
C LEU A 37 16.59 -0.78 0.97
N PRO A 38 16.61 -2.01 0.42
CA PRO A 38 17.76 -2.54 -0.26
C PRO A 38 18.20 -1.60 -1.38
N ARG A 39 19.49 -1.56 -1.67
CA ARG A 39 20.03 -0.71 -2.73
C ARG A 39 19.40 -1.10 -4.06
N PRO A 40 18.90 -0.15 -4.87
CA PRO A 40 18.42 -0.45 -6.20
C PRO A 40 19.51 -1.16 -6.97
N THR A 41 19.13 -2.25 -7.64
CA THR A 41 20.07 -2.99 -8.50
C THR A 41 20.66 -2.04 -9.55
N ARG A 42 21.93 -2.23 -9.92
CA ARG A 42 22.76 -1.36 -10.79
C ARG A 42 22.12 -0.82 -12.07
N LYS A 43 20.96 -1.31 -12.48
CA LYS A 43 20.28 -0.90 -13.71
C LYS A 43 19.61 0.49 -13.65
N ARG A 44 19.43 1.08 -12.47
CA ARG A 44 18.76 2.39 -12.34
C ARG A 44 19.73 3.42 -11.76
N LEU A 45 20.47 4.06 -12.63
CA LEU A 45 21.50 5.06 -12.36
C LEU A 45 21.02 6.35 -11.64
N ARG A 46 19.72 6.53 -11.42
CA ARG A 46 19.17 7.74 -10.83
C ARG A 46 19.40 7.91 -9.33
N TYR A 47 19.76 6.85 -8.61
CA TYR A 47 19.90 6.88 -7.16
C TYR A 47 21.28 6.38 -6.72
N LYS A 48 22.33 7.06 -7.18
CA LYS A 48 23.71 6.78 -6.72
C LYS A 48 23.78 6.92 -5.19
N GLY A 49 23.71 5.79 -4.48
CA GLY A 49 24.20 5.67 -3.11
C GLY A 49 23.28 6.20 -1.99
N GLU A 50 22.12 6.79 -2.27
CA GLU A 50 21.22 7.25 -1.22
C GLU A 50 20.49 6.07 -0.58
N ARG A 51 20.68 5.92 0.74
CA ARG A 51 19.86 5.03 1.55
C ARG A 51 18.50 5.69 1.76
N ARG A 52 17.46 5.18 1.11
CA ARG A 52 16.11 5.66 1.37
C ARG A 52 15.61 5.09 2.67
N VAL A 53 15.26 5.98 3.57
CA VAL A 53 14.64 5.62 4.85
C VAL A 53 13.14 5.69 4.66
N VAL A 54 12.48 4.56 4.87
CA VAL A 54 11.02 4.50 4.88
C VAL A 54 10.54 4.78 6.30
N HIS A 55 9.63 5.73 6.40
CA HIS A 55 8.85 5.95 7.60
C HIS A 55 7.46 5.42 7.33
N SER A 56 7.05 4.41 8.04
CA SER A 56 5.72 3.86 7.91
C SER A 56 4.90 4.03 9.17
N ALA A 57 3.60 3.85 9.06
CA ALA A 57 2.71 3.73 10.18
C ALA A 57 1.86 2.47 10.02
N ASP A 58 1.78 1.66 11.05
CA ASP A 58 0.83 0.56 11.12
C ASP A 58 -0.45 1.06 11.80
N VAL A 59 -1.52 1.11 11.05
CA VAL A 59 -2.82 1.57 11.54
C VAL A 59 -3.83 0.44 11.36
N GLY A 60 -4.66 0.22 12.37
CA GLY A 60 -5.73 -0.77 12.31
C GLY A 60 -6.56 -0.66 11.03
N GLY A 61 -7.01 -1.80 10.51
CA GLY A 61 -7.79 -1.84 9.27
C GLY A 61 -9.28 -1.57 9.46
N GLU A 62 -9.74 -1.43 10.71
CA GLU A 62 -11.15 -1.19 11.04
C GLU A 62 -11.57 0.24 10.67
N ASP A 63 -12.86 0.44 10.41
CA ASP A 63 -13.44 1.71 9.98
C ASP A 63 -13.19 2.89 10.94
N ARG A 64 -13.16 2.61 12.25
CA ARG A 64 -12.82 3.60 13.29
C ARG A 64 -11.44 4.25 13.10
N PHE A 65 -10.52 3.58 12.36
CA PHE A 65 -9.16 4.09 12.11
C PHE A 65 -9.00 4.78 10.74
N TRP A 66 -9.99 4.73 9.85
CA TRP A 66 -9.84 5.24 8.49
C TRP A 66 -9.52 6.74 8.42
N ASN A 67 -10.12 7.53 9.30
CA ASN A 67 -9.77 8.95 9.38
C ASN A 67 -8.33 9.17 9.81
N LEU A 68 -7.81 8.33 10.72
CA LEU A 68 -6.41 8.41 11.16
C LEU A 68 -5.43 8.12 10.03
N TRP A 69 -5.77 7.22 9.09
CA TRP A 69 -4.93 6.98 7.91
C TRP A 69 -4.73 8.27 7.11
N ILE A 70 -5.83 8.98 6.87
CA ILE A 70 -5.79 10.20 6.06
C ILE A 70 -5.05 11.31 6.79
N ASP A 71 -5.31 11.49 8.06
CA ASP A 71 -4.68 12.54 8.86
C ASP A 71 -3.17 12.32 8.98
N ASP A 72 -2.72 11.08 9.20
CA ASP A 72 -1.30 10.75 9.24
C ASP A 72 -0.61 10.92 7.87
N MET A 73 -1.21 10.40 6.81
CA MET A 73 -0.68 10.57 5.44
C MET A 73 -0.50 12.04 5.06
N VAL A 74 -1.48 12.87 5.42
CA VAL A 74 -1.43 14.32 5.14
C VAL A 74 -0.42 15.02 6.02
N ALA A 75 -0.41 14.72 7.32
CA ALA A 75 0.53 15.35 8.25
C ALA A 75 1.99 15.07 7.88
N ARG A 76 2.28 13.86 7.43
CA ARG A 76 3.62 13.43 7.01
C ARG A 76 3.94 13.73 5.56
N GLN A 77 2.98 14.16 4.75
CA GLN A 77 3.15 14.34 3.31
C GLN A 77 3.71 13.07 2.64
N CYS A 78 3.08 11.91 2.95
CA CYS A 78 3.52 10.62 2.44
C CYS A 78 3.57 10.63 0.90
N GLU A 79 4.73 10.36 0.31
CA GLU A 79 4.87 10.32 -1.15
C GLU A 79 4.25 9.07 -1.76
N TYR A 80 4.23 7.97 -1.02
CA TYR A 80 3.73 6.67 -1.47
C TYR A 80 2.73 6.13 -0.47
N VAL A 81 1.66 5.54 -0.98
CA VAL A 81 0.63 4.88 -0.17
C VAL A 81 0.54 3.43 -0.59
N VAL A 82 0.75 2.52 0.35
CA VAL A 82 0.57 1.08 0.13
C VAL A 82 -0.73 0.64 0.79
N PHE A 83 -1.70 0.24 0.00
CA PHE A 83 -2.93 -0.37 0.51
C PHE A 83 -2.86 -1.89 0.32
N MET A 84 -2.92 -2.62 1.42
CA MET A 84 -2.85 -4.09 1.41
C MET A 84 -4.22 -4.70 1.66
N PHE A 85 -4.54 -5.72 0.87
CA PHE A 85 -5.73 -6.55 1.05
C PHE A 85 -5.37 -8.03 0.83
N ASP A 86 -6.28 -8.94 1.14
CA ASP A 86 -6.12 -10.37 0.89
C ASP A 86 -7.40 -10.98 0.29
N ASP A 87 -7.35 -12.27 -0.01
CA ASP A 87 -8.43 -13.05 -0.63
C ASP A 87 -9.77 -12.98 0.11
N ARG A 88 -9.77 -12.66 1.42
CA ARG A 88 -10.98 -12.52 2.23
C ARG A 88 -11.78 -11.25 1.93
N ALA A 89 -11.22 -10.31 1.17
CA ALA A 89 -11.96 -9.14 0.68
C ALA A 89 -13.25 -9.53 -0.07
N PHE A 90 -13.27 -10.74 -0.65
CA PHE A 90 -14.42 -11.26 -1.41
C PHE A 90 -15.39 -12.08 -0.57
N ALA A 91 -14.97 -12.55 0.59
CA ALA A 91 -15.77 -13.47 1.39
C ALA A 91 -16.85 -12.78 2.23
N GLY A 92 -16.91 -11.44 2.24
CA GLY A 92 -17.82 -10.69 3.10
C GLY A 92 -17.60 -10.92 4.60
N GLN A 93 -16.51 -11.55 4.95
CA GLN A 93 -16.15 -11.91 6.32
C GLN A 93 -15.00 -11.03 6.82
N GLY A 94 -15.22 -10.34 7.92
CA GLY A 94 -14.19 -9.56 8.59
C GLY A 94 -14.21 -8.07 8.22
N ILE A 95 -13.02 -7.45 8.21
CA ILE A 95 -12.84 -6.02 7.92
C ILE A 95 -13.22 -5.73 6.46
N ASP A 96 -14.05 -4.71 6.25
CA ASP A 96 -14.40 -4.24 4.91
C ASP A 96 -13.20 -3.61 4.19
N GLN A 97 -12.42 -4.45 3.53
CA GLN A 97 -11.22 -4.03 2.81
C GLN A 97 -11.56 -3.20 1.57
N ILE A 98 -12.68 -3.50 0.91
CA ILE A 98 -13.14 -2.78 -0.28
C ILE A 98 -13.64 -1.40 0.13
N GLY A 99 -14.48 -1.30 1.16
CA GLY A 99 -14.93 -0.03 1.71
C GLY A 99 -13.80 0.83 2.23
N GLY A 100 -12.81 0.23 2.89
CA GLY A 100 -11.60 0.93 3.34
C GLY A 100 -10.80 1.54 2.17
N PHE A 101 -10.64 0.81 1.07
CA PHE A 101 -9.98 1.36 -0.12
C PHE A 101 -10.81 2.49 -0.75
N ARG A 102 -12.12 2.31 -0.86
CA ARG A 102 -13.03 3.35 -1.38
C ARG A 102 -12.98 4.62 -0.53
N PHE A 103 -12.98 4.48 0.79
CA PHE A 103 -12.83 5.61 1.70
C PHE A 103 -11.50 6.36 1.48
N LEU A 104 -10.39 5.61 1.31
CA LEU A 104 -9.09 6.18 0.98
C LEU A 104 -9.15 6.99 -0.32
N VAL A 105 -9.70 6.40 -1.39
CA VAL A 105 -9.85 7.04 -2.70
C VAL A 105 -10.68 8.31 -2.62
N ASP A 106 -11.85 8.26 -1.98
CA ASP A 106 -12.73 9.41 -1.77
C ASP A 106 -12.01 10.54 -1.02
N SER A 107 -11.26 10.18 0.00
CA SER A 107 -10.53 11.15 0.82
C SER A 107 -9.39 11.81 0.05
N LEU A 108 -8.61 11.05 -0.73
CA LEU A 108 -7.54 11.59 -1.57
C LEU A 108 -8.09 12.54 -2.63
N ILE A 109 -9.15 12.13 -3.33
CA ILE A 109 -9.79 12.95 -4.37
C ILE A 109 -10.37 14.23 -3.77
N ARG A 110 -11.12 14.16 -2.66
CA ARG A 110 -11.72 15.34 -2.01
C ARG A 110 -10.65 16.33 -1.57
N ARG A 111 -9.50 15.88 -1.12
CA ARG A 111 -8.41 16.78 -0.69
C ARG A 111 -7.74 17.46 -1.88
N GLN A 112 -7.65 16.83 -3.05
CA GLN A 112 -7.21 17.52 -4.26
C GLN A 112 -8.19 18.62 -4.70
N TYR A 113 -9.51 18.37 -4.63
CA TYR A 113 -10.53 19.34 -5.07
C TYR A 113 -10.76 20.49 -4.11
N ARG A 114 -10.66 20.29 -2.79
CA ARG A 114 -10.84 21.37 -1.79
C ARG A 114 -9.91 22.56 -2.03
N TYR A 115 -8.75 22.33 -2.61
CA TYR A 115 -7.78 23.37 -2.90
C TYR A 115 -8.07 24.17 -4.18
N ARG A 116 -8.83 23.62 -5.11
CA ARG A 116 -9.17 24.32 -6.34
C ARG A 116 -10.20 25.44 -6.13
N ASN A 117 -11.04 25.32 -5.10
CA ASN A 117 -12.20 26.20 -4.89
C ASN A 117 -12.10 27.18 -3.72
N VAL A 118 -11.06 27.12 -2.89
CA VAL A 118 -10.92 28.02 -1.75
C VAL A 118 -9.69 28.89 -1.93
N LYS A 119 -9.90 30.19 -2.17
CA LYS A 119 -8.88 31.25 -2.16
C LYS A 119 -8.23 31.47 -0.77
N SER A 120 -8.09 30.48 0.03
CA SER A 120 -7.39 30.56 1.32
C SER A 120 -6.01 29.94 1.21
N TRP A 121 -5.07 30.72 0.73
CA TRP A 121 -3.66 30.33 0.69
C TRP A 121 -3.02 30.14 2.07
N TRP A 122 -3.79 30.31 3.13
CA TRP A 122 -3.35 30.25 4.52
C TRP A 122 -3.55 28.88 5.21
N LYS A 123 -4.30 27.95 4.67
CA LYS A 123 -4.62 26.69 5.37
C LYS A 123 -4.41 25.46 4.50
N GLY A 124 -3.21 24.91 4.60
CA GLY A 124 -2.93 23.51 4.33
C GLY A 124 -2.29 23.25 2.96
N LYS A 125 -1.15 22.61 2.96
CA LYS A 125 -0.47 22.14 1.75
C LYS A 125 -1.37 21.16 1.01
N LYS A 126 -1.46 21.32 -0.31
CA LYS A 126 -2.09 20.34 -1.20
C LYS A 126 -1.40 18.99 -0.97
N TYR A 127 -2.16 17.95 -0.67
CA TYR A 127 -1.63 16.60 -0.55
C TYR A 127 -2.10 15.75 -1.72
N SER A 128 -1.16 15.15 -2.40
CA SER A 128 -1.38 14.13 -3.42
C SER A 128 -0.18 13.18 -3.39
N PRO A 129 -0.39 11.90 -3.12
CA PRO A 129 0.71 10.94 -3.19
C PRO A 129 1.22 10.84 -4.63
N ARG A 130 2.49 10.51 -4.79
CA ARG A 130 3.08 10.22 -6.10
C ARG A 130 2.53 8.94 -6.70
N LEU A 131 2.24 7.96 -5.83
CA LEU A 131 1.72 6.66 -6.25
C LEU A 131 0.89 6.03 -5.13
N VAL A 132 -0.20 5.38 -5.53
CA VAL A 132 -0.95 4.44 -4.68
C VAL A 132 -0.68 3.03 -5.20
N LEU A 133 -0.02 2.20 -4.39
CA LEU A 133 0.21 0.79 -4.66
C LEU A 133 -0.87 -0.05 -3.98
N LEU A 134 -1.66 -0.77 -4.77
CA LEU A 134 -2.64 -1.74 -4.31
C LEU A 134 -2.01 -3.14 -4.31
N VAL A 135 -1.89 -3.75 -3.13
CA VAL A 135 -1.21 -5.03 -2.95
C VAL A 135 -2.19 -6.11 -2.53
N ALA A 136 -2.28 -7.16 -3.34
CA ALA A 136 -2.90 -8.41 -2.94
C ALA A 136 -1.87 -9.26 -2.18
N ASN A 137 -1.98 -9.29 -0.85
CA ASN A 137 -1.11 -10.07 0.02
C ASN A 137 -1.60 -11.51 0.19
N LYS A 138 -0.76 -12.35 0.77
CA LYS A 138 -0.97 -13.80 0.91
C LYS A 138 -1.13 -14.49 -0.46
N ALA A 139 -0.31 -14.06 -1.41
CA ALA A 139 -0.32 -14.62 -2.76
C ALA A 139 -0.11 -16.14 -2.77
N ASP A 140 0.57 -16.69 -1.77
CA ASP A 140 0.72 -18.13 -1.52
C ASP A 140 -0.62 -18.89 -1.51
N ARG A 141 -1.75 -18.22 -1.29
CA ARG A 141 -3.09 -18.82 -1.26
C ARG A 141 -3.82 -18.84 -2.59
N PHE A 142 -3.50 -17.92 -3.49
CA PHE A 142 -4.25 -17.74 -4.75
C PHE A 142 -3.35 -17.66 -6.00
N PHE A 143 -2.05 -17.80 -5.84
CA PHE A 143 -1.09 -17.73 -6.94
C PHE A 143 -1.13 -19.01 -7.78
N ASP A 144 -2.09 -19.09 -8.68
CA ASP A 144 -2.28 -20.18 -9.62
C ASP A 144 -1.47 -19.97 -10.92
N LYS A 145 -1.61 -20.90 -11.87
CA LYS A 145 -0.93 -20.83 -13.19
C LYS A 145 -1.26 -19.54 -13.94
N LYS A 146 -2.50 -19.07 -13.84
CA LYS A 146 -2.94 -17.83 -14.51
C LYS A 146 -2.30 -16.60 -13.84
N ALA A 147 -2.25 -16.55 -12.53
CA ALA A 147 -1.56 -15.50 -11.79
C ALA A 147 -0.06 -15.46 -12.14
N ALA A 148 0.59 -16.64 -12.24
CA ALA A 148 1.98 -16.76 -12.64
C ALA A 148 2.22 -16.24 -14.05
N GLN A 149 1.37 -16.58 -15.00
CA GLN A 149 1.45 -16.08 -16.38
C GLN A 149 1.32 -14.55 -16.42
N LEU A 150 0.28 -13.99 -15.79
CA LEU A 150 0.06 -12.53 -15.73
C LEU A 150 1.24 -11.80 -15.07
N TRP A 151 1.84 -12.43 -14.07
CA TRP A 151 3.01 -11.86 -13.40
C TRP A 151 4.24 -11.83 -14.32
N GLN A 152 4.51 -12.93 -15.04
CA GLN A 152 5.61 -13.02 -16.02
C GLN A 152 5.44 -12.03 -17.18
N GLU A 153 4.20 -11.80 -17.61
CA GLU A 153 3.85 -10.85 -18.66
C GLU A 153 3.82 -9.38 -18.20
N GLY A 154 4.01 -9.10 -16.90
CA GLY A 154 3.86 -7.76 -16.33
C GLY A 154 2.41 -7.26 -16.31
N ARG A 155 1.45 -8.14 -16.43
CA ARG A 155 0.00 -7.85 -16.53
C ARG A 155 -0.78 -8.20 -15.25
N ILE A 156 -0.13 -8.19 -14.11
CA ILE A 156 -0.71 -8.53 -12.80
C ILE A 156 -2.05 -7.83 -12.57
N GLY A 157 -2.15 -6.59 -13.00
CA GLY A 157 -3.35 -5.78 -12.84
C GLY A 157 -4.61 -6.31 -13.52
N GLU A 158 -4.49 -7.29 -14.38
CA GLU A 158 -5.62 -7.94 -15.04
C GLU A 158 -6.13 -9.17 -14.28
N HIS A 159 -5.48 -9.53 -13.18
CA HIS A 159 -5.94 -10.62 -12.34
C HIS A 159 -7.25 -10.26 -11.63
N LYS A 160 -8.23 -11.19 -11.64
CA LYS A 160 -9.58 -11.03 -11.08
C LYS A 160 -9.63 -10.55 -9.63
N ILE A 161 -8.57 -10.78 -8.88
CA ILE A 161 -8.46 -10.35 -7.47
C ILE A 161 -8.52 -8.82 -7.33
N PHE A 162 -8.22 -8.07 -8.40
CA PHE A 162 -8.29 -6.61 -8.41
C PHE A 162 -9.63 -6.06 -8.94
N ASP A 163 -10.52 -6.91 -9.44
CA ASP A 163 -11.79 -6.47 -10.05
C ASP A 163 -12.65 -5.61 -9.13
N PRO A 164 -12.82 -5.90 -7.82
CA PRO A 164 -13.62 -5.06 -6.92
C PRO A 164 -13.09 -3.65 -6.71
N PHE A 165 -11.82 -3.43 -7.02
CA PHE A 165 -11.14 -2.15 -6.85
C PHE A 165 -11.02 -1.36 -8.16
N ARG A 166 -11.46 -1.95 -9.29
CA ARG A 166 -11.24 -1.39 -10.64
C ARG A 166 -11.78 0.02 -10.79
N ASP A 167 -13.01 0.27 -10.37
CA ASP A 167 -13.65 1.57 -10.51
C ASP A 167 -12.92 2.63 -9.67
N ASP A 168 -12.54 2.29 -8.45
CA ASP A 168 -11.81 3.19 -7.56
C ASP A 168 -10.38 3.49 -8.07
N LEU A 169 -9.71 2.52 -8.70
CA LEU A 169 -8.43 2.75 -9.37
C LEU A 169 -8.59 3.70 -10.57
N ILE A 170 -9.63 3.53 -11.38
CA ILE A 170 -9.94 4.45 -12.48
C ILE A 170 -10.22 5.88 -11.95
N ARG A 171 -10.91 6.01 -10.85
CA ARG A 171 -11.19 7.30 -10.21
C ARG A 171 -9.90 7.99 -9.76
N LEU A 172 -8.96 7.27 -9.15
CA LEU A 172 -7.63 7.81 -8.80
C LEU A 172 -6.88 8.29 -10.03
N GLN A 173 -6.83 7.48 -11.09
CA GLN A 173 -6.15 7.85 -12.34
C GLN A 173 -6.77 9.10 -12.99
N LYS A 174 -8.11 9.19 -13.03
CA LYS A 174 -8.82 10.39 -13.51
C LYS A 174 -8.53 11.64 -12.66
N ALA A 175 -8.26 11.44 -11.38
CA ALA A 175 -7.83 12.51 -10.47
C ALA A 175 -6.33 12.85 -10.59
N GLY A 176 -5.59 12.18 -11.48
CA GLY A 176 -4.16 12.40 -11.68
C GLY A 176 -3.28 11.78 -10.60
N ILE A 177 -3.80 10.80 -9.86
CA ILE A 177 -3.03 10.02 -8.88
C ILE A 177 -2.64 8.70 -9.54
N PRO A 178 -1.35 8.47 -9.81
CA PRO A 178 -0.89 7.21 -10.38
C PRO A 178 -1.18 6.01 -9.48
N THR A 179 -1.48 4.88 -10.09
CA THR A 179 -1.78 3.64 -9.37
C THR A 179 -0.96 2.49 -9.93
N GLN A 180 -0.54 1.60 -9.05
CA GLN A 180 0.12 0.34 -9.40
C GLN A 180 -0.51 -0.81 -8.62
N ARG A 181 -0.43 -2.02 -9.15
CA ARG A 181 -0.95 -3.24 -8.53
C ARG A 181 0.17 -4.26 -8.45
N ASN A 182 0.23 -4.99 -7.33
CA ASN A 182 1.23 -6.03 -7.16
C ASN A 182 0.71 -7.17 -6.26
N PHE A 183 1.39 -8.31 -6.32
CA PHE A 183 1.20 -9.43 -5.42
C PHE A 183 2.32 -9.45 -4.38
N MET A 184 2.01 -9.91 -3.19
CA MET A 184 3.01 -10.19 -2.14
C MET A 184 2.60 -11.41 -1.33
N ALA A 185 3.58 -12.07 -0.71
CA ALA A 185 3.35 -13.01 0.37
C ALA A 185 4.30 -12.66 1.51
N THR A 186 3.88 -11.71 2.35
CA THR A 186 4.73 -11.13 3.39
C THR A 186 5.24 -12.15 4.39
N ARG A 187 4.47 -13.21 4.68
CA ARG A 187 4.87 -14.27 5.61
C ARG A 187 6.12 -15.04 5.16
N ILE A 188 6.29 -15.23 3.88
CA ILE A 188 7.43 -15.95 3.28
C ILE A 188 8.41 -15.01 2.57
N GLY A 189 8.24 -13.70 2.71
CA GLY A 189 9.10 -12.68 2.09
C GLY A 189 9.03 -12.62 0.56
N TRP A 190 8.06 -13.32 -0.07
CA TRP A 190 7.99 -13.37 -1.53
C TRP A 190 7.52 -12.05 -2.13
N ASN A 191 8.27 -11.53 -3.08
CA ASN A 191 8.01 -10.32 -3.86
C ASN A 191 7.85 -9.03 -3.02
N VAL A 192 8.26 -9.02 -1.76
CA VAL A 192 8.07 -7.85 -0.87
C VAL A 192 9.00 -6.72 -1.29
N GLU A 193 10.29 -6.99 -1.35
CA GLU A 193 11.30 -5.97 -1.69
C GLU A 193 11.11 -5.44 -3.10
N GLN A 194 10.87 -6.33 -4.07
CA GLN A 194 10.71 -5.94 -5.45
C GLN A 194 9.50 -5.04 -5.66
N ALA A 195 8.36 -5.36 -5.05
CA ALA A 195 7.15 -4.54 -5.17
C ALA A 195 7.32 -3.15 -4.55
N LEU A 196 8.03 -3.04 -3.42
CA LEU A 196 8.34 -1.75 -2.81
C LEU A 196 9.37 -0.96 -3.64
N MET A 197 10.35 -1.64 -4.22
CA MET A 197 11.34 -1.01 -5.11
C MET A 197 10.67 -0.49 -6.38
N ASP A 198 9.82 -1.27 -7.02
CA ASP A 198 9.07 -0.86 -8.21
C ASP A 198 8.18 0.35 -7.94
N MET A 199 7.58 0.43 -6.75
CA MET A 199 6.82 1.59 -6.30
C MET A 199 7.68 2.87 -6.22
N ILE A 200 8.88 2.76 -5.66
CA ILE A 200 9.76 3.93 -5.44
C ILE A 200 10.40 4.39 -6.75
N ASP A 201 10.62 3.48 -7.65
CA ASP A 201 11.24 3.75 -8.95
C ASP A 201 10.25 4.31 -9.99
N TYR A 202 8.95 4.37 -9.64
CA TYR A 202 7.91 5.00 -10.45
C TYR A 202 8.05 6.51 -10.42
#